data_620b50c59760d8ff23e483360de2e5f3
#
_entry.id   620b50c59760d8ff23e483360de2e5f3
#
_cell.length_a   1.000
_cell.length_b   1.000
_cell.length_c   1.000
_cell.angle_alpha   90.00
_cell.angle_beta   90.00
_cell.angle_gamma   90.00
#
_symmetry.space_group_name_H-M   'P 1'
#
loop_
_entity.id
_entity.type
_entity.pdbx_description
1 polymer ?
#
loop_
_entity_poly.entity_id
_entity_poly.type
_entity_poly.pdbx_seq_one_letter_code
_entity_poly.pdbx_strand_id
1 'polypeptide(L)'
;MARLQQFYREKVVPDLVQKFGYKSVMQVPRLEKITLNMGVSEAVSDKKVMDHAVSDLTKISGQKPVVTKSKKAIAGFKIRDGVPIGTMVTLRGVRMYEFLDRFVTIALPRMRDFRGISGRSFDGRGNYNIGVKEQIIFPEIEYDKIDALRGMNISITTTAKNDEEAKALLAAFKFPFKN
;
A
#
# COMPACT_ATOMS: atom_id res chain seq x y z
N MET A 1 17.40 -11.75 2.15
CA MET A 1 17.18 -10.35 1.67
C MET A 1 16.16 -10.40 0.54
N ALA A 2 15.18 -9.49 0.52
CA ALA A 2 14.17 -9.47 -0.55
C ALA A 2 14.80 -9.06 -1.90
N ARG A 3 14.30 -9.63 -3.00
CA ARG A 3 14.79 -9.36 -4.36
C ARG A 3 14.83 -7.86 -4.69
N LEU A 4 13.76 -7.13 -4.40
CA LEU A 4 13.70 -5.68 -4.66
C LEU A 4 14.61 -4.87 -3.72
N GLN A 5 14.89 -5.34 -2.52
CA GLN A 5 15.83 -4.68 -1.62
C GLN A 5 17.26 -4.75 -2.15
N GLN A 6 17.64 -5.89 -2.69
CA GLN A 6 18.93 -6.06 -3.37
C GLN A 6 19.00 -5.19 -4.64
N PHE A 7 17.94 -5.25 -5.46
CA PHE A 7 17.83 -4.43 -6.67
C PHE A 7 17.93 -2.93 -6.37
N TYR A 8 17.32 -2.45 -5.27
CA TYR A 8 17.47 -1.07 -4.83
C TYR A 8 18.94 -0.69 -4.61
N ARG A 9 19.66 -1.51 -3.86
CA ARG A 9 21.07 -1.22 -3.52
C ARG A 9 21.98 -1.25 -4.73
N GLU A 10 21.80 -2.23 -5.63
CA GLU A 10 22.71 -2.49 -6.75
C GLU A 10 22.44 -1.61 -7.96
N LYS A 11 21.19 -1.25 -8.22
CA LYS A 11 20.79 -0.52 -9.44
C LYS A 11 20.11 0.81 -9.18
N VAL A 12 19.12 0.86 -8.31
CA VAL A 12 18.30 2.07 -8.11
C VAL A 12 19.12 3.20 -7.49
N VAL A 13 19.95 2.91 -6.50
CA VAL A 13 20.79 3.92 -5.84
C VAL A 13 21.78 4.57 -6.83
N PRO A 14 22.58 3.83 -7.62
CA PRO A 14 23.46 4.45 -8.62
C PRO A 14 22.72 5.28 -9.66
N ASP A 15 21.59 4.78 -10.17
CA ASP A 15 20.79 5.47 -11.19
C ASP A 15 20.24 6.80 -10.67
N LEU A 16 19.74 6.84 -9.44
CA LEU A 16 19.22 8.06 -8.83
C LEU A 16 20.33 9.05 -8.49
N VAL A 17 21.50 8.58 -8.06
CA VAL A 17 22.68 9.43 -7.84
C VAL A 17 23.09 10.11 -9.14
N GLN A 18 23.11 9.37 -10.24
CA GLN A 18 23.44 9.92 -11.54
C GLN A 18 22.40 10.93 -12.03
N LYS A 19 21.12 10.63 -11.82
CA LYS A 19 20.00 11.46 -12.29
C LYS A 19 19.89 12.79 -11.53
N PHE A 20 20.02 12.76 -10.21
CA PHE A 20 19.81 13.93 -9.35
C PHE A 20 21.09 14.56 -8.78
N GLY A 21 22.25 13.95 -9.01
CA GLY A 21 23.54 14.48 -8.59
C GLY A 21 23.74 14.54 -7.07
N TYR A 22 23.25 13.54 -6.33
CA TYR A 22 23.42 13.48 -4.88
C TYR A 22 24.90 13.42 -4.48
N LYS A 23 25.27 14.18 -3.46
CA LYS A 23 26.64 14.20 -2.92
C LYS A 23 26.95 13.00 -2.03
N SER A 24 25.94 12.38 -1.45
CA SER A 24 26.06 11.24 -0.55
C SER A 24 24.98 10.21 -0.82
N VAL A 25 25.32 8.94 -0.68
CA VAL A 25 24.36 7.82 -0.77
C VAL A 25 23.23 7.97 0.25
N MET A 26 23.47 8.62 1.38
CA MET A 26 22.44 8.87 2.40
C MET A 26 21.36 9.87 1.97
N GLN A 27 21.60 10.65 0.91
CA GLN A 27 20.61 11.59 0.34
C GLN A 27 19.64 10.90 -0.63
N VAL A 28 19.99 9.72 -1.13
CA VAL A 28 19.15 8.98 -2.08
C VAL A 28 17.81 8.63 -1.44
N PRO A 29 16.67 8.93 -2.08
CA PRO A 29 15.37 8.56 -1.56
C PRO A 29 15.23 7.04 -1.45
N ARG A 30 14.60 6.61 -0.37
CA ARG A 30 14.33 5.20 -0.08
C ARG A 30 12.89 5.01 0.38
N LEU A 31 12.40 3.81 0.24
CA LEU A 31 11.12 3.42 0.83
C LEU A 31 11.26 3.30 2.35
N GLU A 32 10.35 3.94 3.06
CA GLU A 32 10.33 3.93 4.52
C GLU A 32 9.32 2.91 5.04
N LYS A 33 8.09 2.97 4.57
CA LYS A 33 7.01 2.06 4.94
C LYS A 33 5.94 1.99 3.86
N ILE A 34 5.16 0.92 3.88
CA ILE A 34 3.91 0.79 3.13
C ILE A 34 2.80 0.52 4.14
N THR A 35 1.77 1.35 4.12
CA THR A 35 0.59 1.20 4.97
C THR A 35 -0.59 0.74 4.14
N LEU A 36 -1.21 -0.35 4.55
CA LEU A 36 -2.44 -0.87 3.96
C LEU A 36 -3.59 -0.53 4.91
N ASN A 37 -4.62 0.09 4.41
CA ASN A 37 -5.81 0.41 5.19
C ASN A 37 -7.07 -0.07 4.48
N MET A 38 -7.92 -0.73 5.22
CA MET A 38 -9.21 -1.22 4.75
C MET A 38 -10.31 -0.66 5.65
N GLY A 39 -11.12 0.23 5.11
CA GLY A 39 -12.32 0.75 5.79
C GLY A 39 -13.45 -0.27 5.66
N VAL A 40 -14.07 -0.62 6.77
CA VAL A 40 -15.14 -1.62 6.84
C VAL A 40 -16.36 -1.00 7.52
N SER A 41 -17.18 -0.28 6.75
CA SER A 41 -18.38 0.38 7.25
C SER A 41 -19.46 -0.61 7.73
N GLU A 42 -19.52 -1.77 7.09
CA GLU A 42 -20.48 -2.83 7.41
C GLU A 42 -20.26 -3.46 8.81
N ALA A 43 -19.04 -3.33 9.34
CA ALA A 43 -18.71 -3.82 10.68
C ALA A 43 -19.50 -3.14 11.81
N VAL A 44 -20.11 -1.99 11.55
CA VAL A 44 -21.04 -1.33 12.48
C VAL A 44 -22.28 -2.18 12.72
N SER A 45 -22.76 -2.87 11.69
CA SER A 45 -23.95 -3.73 11.74
C SER A 45 -23.60 -5.17 12.08
N ASP A 46 -22.52 -5.70 11.53
CA ASP A 46 -22.09 -7.09 11.73
C ASP A 46 -20.59 -7.16 12.06
N LYS A 47 -20.29 -7.59 13.29
CA LYS A 47 -18.91 -7.74 13.77
C LYS A 47 -18.11 -8.80 13.01
N LYS A 48 -18.76 -9.83 12.46
CA LYS A 48 -18.08 -10.91 11.70
C LYS A 48 -17.41 -10.38 10.44
N VAL A 49 -17.96 -9.33 9.86
CA VAL A 49 -17.37 -8.68 8.67
C VAL A 49 -15.97 -8.14 8.96
N MET A 50 -15.74 -7.63 10.18
CA MET A 50 -14.41 -7.20 10.60
C MET A 50 -13.41 -8.35 10.68
N ASP A 51 -13.83 -9.51 11.16
CA ASP A 51 -12.97 -10.70 11.25
C ASP A 51 -12.56 -11.18 9.85
N HIS A 52 -13.47 -11.15 8.90
CA HIS A 52 -13.16 -11.43 7.48
C HIS A 52 -12.17 -10.44 6.90
N ALA A 53 -12.36 -9.15 7.14
CA ALA A 53 -11.44 -8.11 6.67
C ALA A 53 -10.03 -8.26 7.28
N VAL A 54 -9.93 -8.57 8.57
CA VAL A 54 -8.67 -8.86 9.24
C VAL A 54 -7.99 -10.10 8.64
N SER A 55 -8.76 -11.15 8.37
CA SER A 55 -8.24 -12.36 7.73
C SER A 55 -7.67 -12.07 6.33
N ASP A 56 -8.41 -11.34 5.51
CA ASP A 56 -7.97 -10.99 4.17
C ASP A 56 -6.69 -10.15 4.20
N LEU A 57 -6.66 -9.13 5.06
CA LEU A 57 -5.49 -8.26 5.17
C LEU A 57 -4.27 -8.99 5.76
N THR A 58 -4.50 -9.96 6.65
CA THR A 58 -3.43 -10.85 7.16
C THR A 58 -2.81 -11.68 6.03
N LYS A 59 -3.60 -12.24 5.15
CA LYS A 59 -3.13 -13.01 4.00
C LYS A 59 -2.33 -12.15 3.03
N ILE A 60 -2.81 -10.93 2.76
CA ILE A 60 -2.17 -9.99 1.83
C ILE A 60 -0.83 -9.49 2.38
N SER A 61 -0.78 -9.11 3.64
CA SER A 61 0.39 -8.47 4.26
C SER A 61 1.40 -9.45 4.85
N GLY A 62 0.97 -10.65 5.22
CA GLY A 62 1.80 -11.61 5.92
C GLY A 62 2.04 -11.30 7.40
N GLN A 63 1.33 -10.31 7.96
CA GLN A 63 1.36 -9.99 9.40
C GLN A 63 -0.02 -9.61 9.92
N LYS A 64 -0.23 -9.73 11.22
CA LYS A 64 -1.52 -9.42 11.86
C LYS A 64 -1.80 -7.91 11.80
N PRO A 65 -2.91 -7.49 11.18
CA PRO A 65 -3.32 -6.09 11.16
C PRO A 65 -3.90 -5.63 12.49
N VAL A 66 -3.92 -4.31 12.68
CA VAL A 66 -4.57 -3.66 13.81
C VAL A 66 -5.99 -3.27 13.42
N VAL A 67 -6.95 -3.57 14.28
CA VAL A 67 -8.33 -3.10 14.12
C VAL A 67 -8.40 -1.65 14.59
N THR A 68 -8.87 -0.77 13.72
CA THR A 68 -9.04 0.65 14.02
C THR A 68 -10.45 0.92 14.53
N LYS A 69 -10.53 1.69 15.60
CA LYS A 69 -11.79 2.02 16.28
C LYS A 69 -12.12 3.48 16.09
N SER A 70 -13.43 3.78 16.10
CA SER A 70 -13.92 5.16 16.04
C SER A 70 -13.48 5.95 17.28
N LYS A 71 -13.08 7.20 17.07
CA LYS A 71 -12.69 8.13 18.14
C LYS A 71 -13.84 8.99 18.65
N LYS A 72 -14.86 9.19 17.81
CA LYS A 72 -16.03 10.02 18.11
C LYS A 72 -17.31 9.34 17.66
N ALA A 73 -18.35 9.51 18.44
CA ALA A 73 -19.70 9.08 18.06
C ALA A 73 -20.27 10.03 16.99
N ILE A 74 -20.84 9.45 15.94
CA ILE A 74 -21.53 10.18 14.87
C ILE A 74 -22.87 9.51 14.61
N ALA A 75 -23.96 10.15 15.02
CA ALA A 75 -25.30 9.59 14.93
C ALA A 75 -25.73 9.30 13.48
N GLY A 76 -25.35 10.16 12.52
CA GLY A 76 -25.68 9.99 11.10
C GLY A 76 -25.11 8.70 10.48
N PHE A 77 -24.00 8.21 11.00
CA PHE A 77 -23.37 6.94 10.58
C PHE A 77 -23.65 5.78 11.53
N LYS A 78 -24.47 5.98 12.54
CA LYS A 78 -24.76 4.98 13.58
C LYS A 78 -23.50 4.45 14.31
N ILE A 79 -22.48 5.30 14.44
CA ILE A 79 -21.19 4.98 15.05
C ILE A 79 -21.15 5.53 16.48
N ARG A 80 -20.72 4.70 17.43
CA ARG A 80 -20.38 5.10 18.80
C ARG A 80 -18.87 5.06 19.01
N ASP A 81 -18.41 5.66 20.08
CA ASP A 81 -16.99 5.61 20.47
C ASP A 81 -16.52 4.17 20.68
N GLY A 82 -15.34 3.86 20.17
CA GLY A 82 -14.73 2.52 20.34
C GLY A 82 -15.26 1.43 19.42
N VAL A 83 -16.19 1.74 18.50
CA VAL A 83 -16.68 0.76 17.53
C VAL A 83 -15.60 0.47 16.47
N PRO A 84 -15.30 -0.83 16.18
CA PRO A 84 -14.39 -1.18 15.07
C PRO A 84 -14.96 -0.72 13.73
N ILE A 85 -14.18 0.04 12.96
CA ILE A 85 -14.60 0.62 11.68
C ILE A 85 -13.61 0.34 10.54
N GLY A 86 -12.46 -0.23 10.83
CA GLY A 86 -11.47 -0.55 9.82
C GLY A 86 -10.34 -1.40 10.35
N THR A 87 -9.44 -1.75 9.46
CA THR A 87 -8.23 -2.48 9.79
C THR A 87 -7.05 -1.93 9.02
N MET A 88 -5.88 -1.93 9.63
CA MET A 88 -4.67 -1.30 9.09
C MET A 88 -3.45 -2.15 9.40
N VAL A 89 -2.50 -2.16 8.50
CA VAL A 89 -1.19 -2.79 8.69
C VAL A 89 -0.09 -1.92 8.11
N THR A 90 1.03 -1.84 8.82
CA THR A 90 2.23 -1.12 8.36
C THR A 90 3.34 -2.14 8.08
N LEU A 91 3.85 -2.12 6.85
CA LEU A 91 4.93 -2.99 6.39
C LEU A 91 6.24 -2.21 6.32
N ARG A 92 7.32 -2.80 6.86
CA ARG A 92 8.67 -2.24 6.85
C ARG A 92 9.70 -3.31 6.50
N GLY A 93 10.88 -2.88 6.06
CA GLY A 93 12.00 -3.78 5.80
C GLY A 93 11.71 -4.83 4.74
N VAL A 94 12.09 -6.07 4.99
CA VAL A 94 11.97 -7.19 4.04
C VAL A 94 10.50 -7.41 3.62
N ARG A 95 9.57 -7.40 4.56
CA ARG A 95 8.14 -7.61 4.27
C ARG A 95 7.57 -6.52 3.35
N MET A 96 8.01 -5.28 3.53
CA MET A 96 7.64 -4.16 2.66
C MET A 96 8.09 -4.40 1.22
N TYR A 97 9.34 -4.80 1.01
CA TYR A 97 9.86 -5.07 -0.33
C TYR A 97 9.22 -6.29 -0.98
N GLU A 98 8.94 -7.34 -0.22
CA GLU A 98 8.23 -8.52 -0.71
C GLU A 98 6.80 -8.19 -1.13
N PHE A 99 6.09 -7.40 -0.32
CA PHE A 99 4.76 -6.91 -0.67
C PHE A 99 4.80 -6.06 -1.94
N LEU A 100 5.74 -5.13 -2.03
CA LEU A 100 5.89 -4.25 -3.18
C LEU A 100 6.15 -5.05 -4.47
N ASP A 101 7.00 -6.07 -4.40
CA ASP A 101 7.30 -6.94 -5.54
C ASP A 101 6.04 -7.65 -6.05
N ARG A 102 5.27 -8.26 -5.16
CA ARG A 102 4.00 -8.91 -5.51
C ARG A 102 2.97 -7.92 -6.04
N PHE A 103 2.87 -6.76 -5.42
CA PHE A 103 1.94 -5.71 -5.82
C PHE A 103 2.20 -5.23 -7.26
N VAL A 104 3.43 -4.88 -7.57
CA VAL A 104 3.79 -4.36 -8.90
C VAL A 104 3.75 -5.45 -9.97
N THR A 105 4.24 -6.63 -9.64
CA THR A 105 4.43 -7.72 -10.64
C THR A 105 3.15 -8.50 -10.90
N ILE A 106 2.34 -8.74 -9.88
CA ILE A 106 1.19 -9.64 -9.93
C ILE A 106 -0.14 -8.91 -9.73
N ALA A 107 -0.27 -8.13 -8.68
CA ALA A 107 -1.55 -7.53 -8.30
C ALA A 107 -2.00 -6.42 -9.25
N LEU A 108 -1.15 -5.48 -9.58
CA LEU A 108 -1.50 -4.37 -10.49
C LEU A 108 -1.98 -4.84 -11.87
N PRO A 109 -1.30 -5.78 -12.56
CA PRO A 109 -1.80 -6.29 -13.85
C PRO A 109 -3.14 -7.02 -13.76
N ARG A 110 -3.52 -7.50 -12.59
CA ARG A 110 -4.81 -8.18 -12.34
C ARG A 110 -5.97 -7.24 -12.04
N MET A 111 -5.70 -5.95 -11.91
CA MET A 111 -6.77 -4.96 -11.74
C MET A 111 -7.67 -4.94 -12.96
N ARG A 112 -8.98 -4.84 -12.71
CA ARG A 112 -9.98 -4.72 -13.78
C ARG A 112 -9.73 -3.44 -14.59
N ASP A 113 -9.74 -3.57 -15.92
CA ASP A 113 -9.48 -2.46 -16.86
C ASP A 113 -8.17 -1.70 -16.57
N PHE A 114 -7.12 -2.44 -16.23
CA PHE A 114 -5.84 -1.86 -15.90
C PHE A 114 -5.19 -1.15 -17.11
N ARG A 115 -4.97 0.15 -16.98
CA ARG A 115 -4.32 1.00 -18.00
C ARG A 115 -3.14 1.80 -17.44
N GLY A 116 -2.54 1.34 -16.35
CA GLY A 116 -1.52 2.04 -15.60
C GLY A 116 -2.11 2.79 -14.39
N ILE A 117 -1.23 3.31 -13.55
CA ILE A 117 -1.58 4.05 -12.33
C ILE A 117 -1.30 5.54 -12.50
N SER A 118 -2.02 6.37 -11.77
CA SER A 118 -1.86 7.83 -11.83
C SER A 118 -0.46 8.25 -11.39
N GLY A 119 0.22 9.03 -12.22
CA GLY A 119 1.48 9.69 -11.86
C GLY A 119 1.31 10.95 -11.02
N ARG A 120 0.07 11.30 -10.63
CA ARG A 120 -0.26 12.54 -9.89
C ARG A 120 -0.76 12.29 -8.47
N SER A 121 -0.79 11.04 -8.02
CA SER A 121 -1.29 10.66 -6.69
C SER A 121 -0.25 10.82 -5.58
N PHE A 122 0.60 11.81 -5.68
CA PHE A 122 1.57 12.22 -4.66
C PHE A 122 1.01 13.33 -3.77
N ASP A 123 1.52 13.42 -2.53
CA ASP A 123 1.05 14.38 -1.52
C ASP A 123 1.82 15.71 -1.49
N GLY A 124 2.74 15.94 -2.40
CA GLY A 124 3.65 17.10 -2.42
C GLY A 124 4.92 16.90 -1.59
N ARG A 125 5.03 15.82 -0.84
CA ARG A 125 6.16 15.50 0.05
C ARG A 125 6.84 14.16 -0.27
N GLY A 126 6.59 13.64 -1.46
CA GLY A 126 7.21 12.40 -1.92
C GLY A 126 6.53 11.11 -1.45
N ASN A 127 5.30 11.15 -0.97
CA ASN A 127 4.52 9.99 -0.62
C ASN A 127 3.47 9.69 -1.70
N TYR A 128 3.21 8.43 -1.97
CA TYR A 128 2.30 7.99 -3.00
C TYR A 128 1.12 7.22 -2.42
N ASN A 129 -0.09 7.50 -2.90
CA ASN A 129 -1.30 6.83 -2.45
C ASN A 129 -2.06 6.24 -3.64
N ILE A 130 -2.52 5.01 -3.49
CA ILE A 130 -3.33 4.32 -4.48
C ILE A 130 -4.51 3.61 -3.80
N GLY A 131 -5.70 3.76 -4.37
CA GLY A 131 -6.89 3.01 -3.99
C GLY A 131 -7.06 1.77 -4.87
N VAL A 132 -7.23 0.63 -4.26
CA VAL A 132 -7.57 -0.63 -4.91
C VAL A 132 -9.03 -0.92 -4.62
N LYS A 133 -9.82 -1.18 -5.65
CA LYS A 133 -11.27 -1.41 -5.51
C LYS A 133 -11.61 -2.81 -5.00
N GLU A 134 -10.79 -3.79 -5.29
CA GLU A 134 -11.05 -5.20 -5.02
C GLU A 134 -9.80 -5.88 -4.45
N GLN A 135 -9.94 -6.55 -3.30
CA GLN A 135 -8.83 -7.30 -2.70
C GLN A 135 -8.44 -8.56 -3.47
N ILE A 136 -9.27 -9.04 -4.37
CA ILE A 136 -9.03 -10.26 -5.16
C ILE A 136 -7.89 -10.14 -6.17
N ILE A 137 -7.38 -8.94 -6.41
CA ILE A 137 -6.20 -8.74 -7.26
C ILE A 137 -4.94 -9.38 -6.67
N PHE A 138 -4.91 -9.58 -5.35
CA PHE A 138 -3.80 -10.25 -4.68
C PHE A 138 -3.91 -11.77 -4.82
N PRO A 139 -2.82 -12.47 -5.20
CA PRO A 139 -2.87 -13.91 -5.42
C PRO A 139 -3.14 -14.73 -4.14
N GLU A 140 -2.91 -14.14 -2.96
CA GLU A 140 -3.16 -14.77 -1.66
C GLU A 140 -4.65 -14.87 -1.33
N ILE A 141 -5.50 -14.12 -2.02
CA ILE A 141 -6.95 -14.10 -1.83
C ILE A 141 -7.61 -15.00 -2.87
N GLU A 142 -8.35 -16.00 -2.40
CA GLU A 142 -9.16 -16.88 -3.22
C GLU A 142 -10.59 -16.33 -3.30
N TYR A 143 -11.07 -16.07 -4.50
CA TYR A 143 -12.42 -15.51 -4.75
C TYR A 143 -13.54 -16.31 -4.08
N ASP A 144 -13.43 -17.65 -4.09
CA ASP A 144 -14.46 -18.54 -3.55
C ASP A 144 -14.53 -18.55 -2.01
N LYS A 145 -13.51 -18.01 -1.34
CA LYS A 145 -13.38 -18.03 0.12
C LYS A 145 -13.63 -16.67 0.77
N ILE A 146 -13.91 -15.63 0.01
CA ILE A 146 -14.26 -14.32 0.54
C ILE A 146 -15.77 -14.17 0.71
N ASP A 147 -16.17 -13.40 1.71
CA ASP A 147 -17.56 -13.05 1.97
C ASP A 147 -18.06 -11.89 1.08
N ALA A 148 -17.21 -10.89 0.83
CA ALA A 148 -17.52 -9.72 0.00
C ALA A 148 -16.26 -9.12 -0.62
N LEU A 149 -16.45 -8.39 -1.74
CA LEU A 149 -15.40 -7.58 -2.33
C LEU A 149 -15.20 -6.32 -1.49
N ARG A 150 -13.94 -6.03 -1.12
CA ARG A 150 -13.56 -4.84 -0.36
C ARG A 150 -12.43 -4.12 -1.01
N GLY A 151 -12.54 -2.81 -1.02
CA GLY A 151 -11.44 -1.93 -1.41
C GLY A 151 -10.44 -1.72 -0.28
N MET A 152 -9.25 -1.28 -0.65
CA MET A 152 -8.20 -0.88 0.28
C MET A 152 -7.41 0.30 -0.24
N ASN A 153 -6.85 1.07 0.66
CA ASN A 153 -5.89 2.12 0.34
C ASN A 153 -4.47 1.65 0.66
N ILE A 154 -3.57 1.91 -0.26
CA ILE A 154 -2.15 1.60 -0.13
C ILE A 154 -1.40 2.93 -0.14
N SER A 155 -0.72 3.24 0.97
CA SER A 155 0.09 4.43 1.13
C SER A 155 1.57 4.04 1.17
N ILE A 156 2.34 4.56 0.23
CA ILE A 156 3.79 4.32 0.13
C ILE A 156 4.50 5.56 0.64
N THR A 157 5.18 5.43 1.78
CA THR A 157 5.95 6.52 2.38
C THR A 157 7.41 6.38 2.00
N THR A 158 7.99 7.46 1.49
CA THR A 158 9.39 7.55 1.08
C THR A 158 10.12 8.63 1.85
N THR A 159 11.45 8.64 1.77
CA THR A 159 12.29 9.70 2.30
C THR A 159 12.59 10.80 1.30
N ALA A 160 11.95 10.78 0.12
CA ALA A 160 12.10 11.80 -0.91
C ALA A 160 11.64 13.18 -0.41
N LYS A 161 12.33 14.22 -0.84
CA LYS A 161 12.00 15.60 -0.47
C LYS A 161 10.83 16.18 -1.25
N ASN A 162 10.67 15.72 -2.48
CA ASN A 162 9.63 16.18 -3.38
C ASN A 162 9.03 15.01 -4.19
N ASP A 163 7.96 15.28 -4.90
CA ASP A 163 7.24 14.28 -5.69
C ASP A 163 8.04 13.79 -6.90
N GLU A 164 8.91 14.63 -7.45
CA GLU A 164 9.74 14.26 -8.61
C GLU A 164 10.74 13.16 -8.24
N GLU A 165 11.43 13.32 -7.11
CA GLU A 165 12.35 12.30 -6.58
C GLU A 165 11.61 11.00 -6.24
N ALA A 166 10.44 11.10 -5.60
CA ALA A 166 9.63 9.95 -5.27
C ALA A 166 9.10 9.23 -6.51
N LYS A 167 8.67 9.96 -7.53
CA LYS A 167 8.22 9.38 -8.79
C LYS A 167 9.36 8.66 -9.51
N ALA A 168 10.55 9.22 -9.50
CA ALA A 168 11.74 8.57 -10.06
C ALA A 168 12.10 7.28 -9.30
N LEU A 169 12.01 7.29 -7.97
CA LEU A 169 12.23 6.11 -7.13
C LEU A 169 11.23 5.00 -7.45
N LEU A 170 9.94 5.31 -7.49
CA LEU A 170 8.90 4.33 -7.80
C LEU A 170 8.97 3.83 -9.25
N ALA A 171 9.31 4.69 -10.20
CA ALA A 171 9.53 4.30 -11.59
C ALA A 171 10.70 3.32 -11.73
N ALA A 172 11.76 3.48 -10.94
CA ALA A 172 12.88 2.54 -10.89
C ALA A 172 12.45 1.14 -10.40
N PHE A 173 11.43 1.06 -9.54
CA PHE A 173 10.78 -0.20 -9.13
C PHE A 173 9.74 -0.71 -10.15
N LYS A 174 9.70 -0.14 -11.33
CA LYS A 174 8.80 -0.54 -12.44
C LYS A 174 7.32 -0.29 -12.16
N PHE A 175 7.00 0.76 -11.42
CA PHE A 175 5.62 1.21 -11.31
C PHE A 175 5.08 1.63 -12.67
N PRO A 176 3.93 1.09 -13.11
CA PRO A 176 3.36 1.38 -14.43
C PRO A 176 2.59 2.70 -14.44
N PHE A 177 3.28 3.83 -14.29
CA PHE A 177 2.65 5.14 -14.36
C PHE A 177 2.08 5.43 -15.74
N LYS A 178 0.89 6.04 -15.76
CA LYS A 178 0.34 6.66 -16.98
C LYS A 178 1.05 7.96 -17.27
N ASN A 179 1.30 8.21 -18.54
CA ASN A 179 1.76 9.49 -19.02
C ASN A 179 0.64 10.55 -18.96
#